data_d449a286f8cb62c292cd16cc4845f4ee
#
_entry.id   d449a286f8cb62c292cd16cc4845f4ee
#
_cell.length_a   1.000
_cell.length_b   1.000
_cell.length_c   1.000
_cell.angle_alpha   90.00
_cell.angle_beta   90.00
_cell.angle_gamma   90.00
#
_symmetry.space_group_name_H-M   'P 1'
#
loop_
_entity.id
_entity.type
_entity.pdbx_description
1 polymer ?
#
loop_
_entity_poly.entity_id
_entity_poly.type
_entity_poly.pdbx_seq_one_letter_code
_entity_poly.pdbx_strand_id
1 'polypeptide(L)'
;MRKFILGLLLLSLTSTAVARDIYVDNRNGDDRRSGRTPTADGEASGPVRTIEKAIRLCGGGGDRIILINSGEPYREQVSIQGPRCSGTAEQPFELIGNGCVLDGRVPLEEAPWEHYRGEIFRVQPKYMSFQQVFLGETPAVRRYSTDGLVPELKPLEWCLLDGYIYFRPEPGRLPESYDLYCCGAKTGITLYNVHDVVISDLVVRGFHLDGVNAHDNVRRTDIIGVNSSANGRSGFSVGGASRVRIEDCAAAGNGAAQVRTEGFSILQLNGGNFDPASAPALVQEGGRVVTRNPAGR
;
A
#
# COMPACT_ATOMS: atom_id res chain seq x y z
N MET A 1 -52.84 42.75 -29.19
CA MET A 1 -51.88 42.66 -28.10
C MET A 1 -51.07 41.32 -28.26
N ARG A 2 -49.87 41.39 -28.81
CA ARG A 2 -48.95 40.23 -28.98
C ARG A 2 -48.07 40.14 -27.75
N LYS A 3 -48.16 39.04 -27.00
CA LYS A 3 -47.28 38.72 -25.89
C LYS A 3 -46.00 38.12 -26.43
N PHE A 4 -44.87 38.82 -26.31
CA PHE A 4 -43.52 38.25 -26.51
C PHE A 4 -43.14 37.47 -25.27
N ILE A 5 -42.91 36.16 -25.46
CA ILE A 5 -42.32 35.30 -24.43
C ILE A 5 -40.79 35.30 -24.71
N LEU A 6 -40.06 35.98 -23.83
CA LEU A 6 -38.58 35.98 -23.84
C LEU A 6 -38.09 34.69 -23.17
N GLY A 7 -37.68 33.74 -23.98
CA GLY A 7 -37.08 32.50 -23.47
C GLY A 7 -35.66 32.75 -23.00
N LEU A 8 -35.42 32.67 -21.70
CA LEU A 8 -34.10 32.75 -21.08
C LEU A 8 -33.37 31.40 -21.29
N LEU A 9 -32.40 31.41 -22.22
CA LEU A 9 -31.54 30.25 -22.46
C LEU A 9 -30.47 30.23 -21.35
N LEU A 10 -30.63 29.35 -20.33
CA LEU A 10 -29.57 29.09 -19.35
C LEU A 10 -28.49 28.27 -20.04
N LEU A 11 -27.39 28.88 -20.45
CA LEU A 11 -26.15 28.20 -20.77
C LEU A 11 -25.57 27.67 -19.45
N SER A 12 -25.71 26.38 -19.20
CA SER A 12 -24.95 25.68 -18.17
C SER A 12 -23.49 25.60 -18.62
N LEU A 13 -22.64 26.47 -18.09
CA LEU A 13 -21.17 26.34 -18.19
C LEU A 13 -20.78 25.10 -17.37
N THR A 14 -20.69 23.95 -18.03
CA THR A 14 -20.01 22.78 -17.45
C THR A 14 -18.54 23.13 -17.36
N SER A 15 -18.09 23.55 -16.18
CA SER A 15 -16.66 23.66 -15.88
C SER A 15 -16.09 22.22 -15.96
N THR A 16 -15.42 21.91 -17.06
CA THR A 16 -14.61 20.70 -17.14
C THR A 16 -13.45 20.88 -16.16
N ALA A 17 -13.46 20.14 -15.06
CA ALA A 17 -12.31 20.09 -14.16
C ALA A 17 -11.11 19.58 -14.96
N VAL A 18 -10.08 20.41 -15.10
CA VAL A 18 -8.84 20.00 -15.76
C VAL A 18 -8.01 19.19 -14.77
N ALA A 19 -7.60 18.00 -15.16
CA ALA A 19 -6.68 17.17 -14.40
C ALA A 19 -5.41 17.95 -14.02
N ARG A 20 -4.97 17.84 -12.78
CA ARG A 20 -3.85 18.60 -12.24
C ARG A 20 -2.78 17.66 -11.74
N ASP A 21 -1.53 18.02 -11.99
CA ASP A 21 -0.39 17.36 -11.37
C ASP A 21 -0.14 17.92 -9.98
N ILE A 22 0.08 17.00 -9.02
CA ILE A 22 0.44 17.30 -7.64
C ILE A 22 1.70 16.50 -7.31
N TYR A 23 2.82 17.20 -7.16
CA TYR A 23 4.12 16.61 -6.89
C TYR A 23 4.36 16.43 -5.40
N VAL A 24 4.89 15.28 -5.02
CA VAL A 24 5.24 14.93 -3.64
C VAL A 24 6.72 14.58 -3.55
N ASP A 25 7.43 15.20 -2.63
CA ASP A 25 8.84 14.91 -2.32
C ASP A 25 9.00 14.81 -0.79
N ASN A 26 9.18 13.58 -0.30
CA ASN A 26 9.27 13.32 1.14
C ASN A 26 10.54 13.92 1.79
N ARG A 27 11.54 14.29 1.01
CA ARG A 27 12.80 14.86 1.48
C ARG A 27 12.83 16.38 1.39
N ASN A 28 12.52 16.94 0.22
CA ASN A 28 12.66 18.37 -0.06
C ASN A 28 11.31 19.09 -0.15
N GLY A 29 10.19 18.38 -0.07
CA GLY A 29 8.84 18.93 -0.09
C GLY A 29 8.48 19.66 1.20
N ASP A 30 7.44 20.49 1.12
CA ASP A 30 6.84 21.21 2.27
C ASP A 30 5.33 21.26 2.09
N ASP A 31 4.57 20.79 3.08
CA ASP A 31 3.10 20.74 3.03
C ASP A 31 2.41 22.12 3.04
N ARG A 32 3.16 23.18 3.17
CA ARG A 32 2.69 24.56 2.97
C ARG A 32 2.66 24.96 1.49
N ARG A 33 3.38 24.24 0.63
CA ARG A 33 3.46 24.51 -0.81
C ARG A 33 2.24 23.98 -1.58
N SER A 34 2.12 24.43 -2.81
CA SER A 34 0.98 24.15 -3.68
C SER A 34 0.98 22.75 -4.31
N GLY A 35 2.11 22.04 -4.35
CA GLY A 35 2.28 20.79 -5.08
C GLY A 35 2.33 20.92 -6.60
N ARG A 36 2.30 22.13 -7.17
CA ARG A 36 2.09 22.34 -8.62
C ARG A 36 3.34 22.18 -9.48
N THR A 37 4.51 22.21 -8.88
CA THR A 37 5.79 22.08 -9.58
C THR A 37 6.66 21.04 -8.91
N PRO A 38 7.48 20.29 -9.68
CA PRO A 38 8.35 19.24 -9.11
C PRO A 38 9.53 19.80 -8.31
N THR A 39 9.85 21.06 -8.51
CA THR A 39 10.93 21.76 -7.81
C THR A 39 10.37 22.99 -7.10
N ALA A 40 11.01 23.38 -6.00
CA ALA A 40 10.64 24.60 -5.28
C ALA A 40 10.99 25.85 -6.11
N ASP A 41 10.02 26.74 -6.24
CA ASP A 41 10.17 28.07 -6.82
C ASP A 41 9.52 29.07 -5.87
N GLY A 42 10.31 29.58 -4.92
CA GLY A 42 9.84 30.40 -3.81
C GLY A 42 9.16 29.61 -2.67
N GLU A 43 8.50 30.34 -1.76
CA GLU A 43 7.92 29.76 -0.54
C GLU A 43 6.63 28.98 -0.78
N ALA A 44 5.81 29.41 -1.72
CA ALA A 44 4.47 28.86 -1.96
C ALA A 44 4.43 27.82 -3.09
N SER A 45 5.43 27.77 -3.97
CA SER A 45 5.51 26.88 -5.11
C SER A 45 6.53 25.75 -4.87
N GLY A 46 6.20 24.54 -5.28
CA GLY A 46 7.05 23.38 -5.11
C GLY A 46 6.26 22.13 -4.70
N PRO A 47 6.94 20.98 -4.54
CA PRO A 47 6.30 19.74 -4.12
C PRO A 47 5.84 19.85 -2.66
N VAL A 48 4.74 19.17 -2.34
CA VAL A 48 4.35 18.90 -0.95
C VAL A 48 5.22 17.78 -0.38
N ARG A 49 5.27 17.66 0.94
CA ARG A 49 6.09 16.63 1.60
C ARG A 49 5.39 15.29 1.69
N THR A 50 4.07 15.30 1.92
CA THR A 50 3.32 14.08 2.24
C THR A 50 2.30 13.75 1.15
N ILE A 51 2.10 12.44 0.92
CA ILE A 51 1.04 11.94 0.04
C ILE A 51 -0.33 12.32 0.59
N GLU A 52 -0.49 12.29 1.92
CA GLU A 52 -1.73 12.73 2.57
C GLU A 52 -2.08 14.17 2.22
N LYS A 53 -1.10 15.09 2.22
CA LYS A 53 -1.31 16.47 1.80
C LYS A 53 -1.70 16.57 0.32
N ALA A 54 -1.05 15.80 -0.55
CA ALA A 54 -1.40 15.77 -1.98
C ALA A 54 -2.86 15.33 -2.19
N ILE A 55 -3.31 14.27 -1.50
CA ILE A 55 -4.70 13.81 -1.52
C ILE A 55 -5.67 14.92 -1.08
N ARG A 56 -5.32 15.68 -0.05
CA ARG A 56 -6.15 16.82 0.40
C ARG A 56 -6.22 17.97 -0.63
N LEU A 57 -5.23 18.13 -1.48
CA LEU A 57 -5.20 19.11 -2.55
C LEU A 57 -6.02 18.68 -3.78
N CYS A 58 -6.35 17.40 -3.91
CA CYS A 58 -7.16 16.91 -5.01
C CYS A 58 -8.56 17.53 -4.99
N GLY A 59 -9.07 17.86 -6.16
CA GLY A 59 -10.38 18.50 -6.34
C GLY A 59 -11.41 17.61 -7.05
N GLY A 60 -11.02 16.40 -7.43
CA GLY A 60 -11.78 15.54 -8.34
C GLY A 60 -11.44 15.81 -9.82
N GLY A 61 -12.01 15.02 -10.73
CA GLY A 61 -11.82 15.19 -12.17
C GLY A 61 -10.50 14.62 -12.72
N GLY A 62 -9.89 13.64 -12.03
CA GLY A 62 -8.72 12.92 -12.54
C GLY A 62 -7.39 13.63 -12.25
N ASP A 63 -7.25 14.20 -11.07
CA ASP A 63 -5.95 14.76 -10.63
C ASP A 63 -4.90 13.61 -10.53
N ARG A 64 -3.62 13.95 -10.76
CA ARG A 64 -2.50 13.02 -10.70
C ARG A 64 -1.57 13.38 -9.54
N ILE A 65 -1.29 12.44 -8.67
CA ILE A 65 -0.28 12.55 -7.61
C ILE A 65 0.99 11.87 -8.12
N ILE A 66 2.08 12.63 -8.21
CA ILE A 66 3.35 12.19 -8.78
C ILE A 66 4.40 12.19 -7.67
N LEU A 67 4.86 10.99 -7.29
CA LEU A 67 5.90 10.85 -6.27
C LEU A 67 7.27 11.11 -6.89
N ILE A 68 8.10 11.88 -6.20
CA ILE A 68 9.48 12.12 -6.56
C ILE A 68 10.34 11.09 -5.82
N ASN A 69 11.10 10.30 -6.58
CA ASN A 69 12.00 9.31 -6.01
C ASN A 69 13.28 9.99 -5.48
N SER A 70 13.28 10.26 -4.18
CA SER A 70 14.40 10.86 -3.46
C SER A 70 15.44 9.83 -2.98
N GLY A 71 15.17 8.53 -3.19
CA GLY A 71 15.94 7.42 -2.61
C GLY A 71 15.49 7.07 -1.18
N GLU A 72 14.70 7.92 -0.52
CA GLU A 72 14.16 7.67 0.81
C GLU A 72 12.73 7.12 0.73
N PRO A 73 12.35 6.13 1.56
CA PRO A 73 11.00 5.58 1.55
C PRO A 73 9.97 6.60 2.09
N TYR A 74 8.78 6.56 1.52
CA TYR A 74 7.60 7.22 2.07
C TYR A 74 7.04 6.38 3.23
N ARG A 75 6.98 6.96 4.43
CA ARG A 75 6.51 6.26 5.65
C ARG A 75 5.11 6.72 6.02
N GLU A 76 4.16 6.44 5.14
CA GLU A 76 2.77 6.87 5.25
C GLU A 76 1.81 5.70 5.02
N GLN A 77 0.58 5.85 5.51
CA GLN A 77 -0.57 5.06 5.10
C GLN A 77 -1.41 5.91 4.15
N VAL A 78 -1.58 5.45 2.94
CA VAL A 78 -2.27 6.20 1.89
C VAL A 78 -3.74 5.78 1.85
N SER A 79 -4.65 6.75 1.98
CA SER A 79 -6.09 6.51 1.93
C SER A 79 -6.72 7.28 0.77
N ILE A 80 -7.08 6.56 -0.30
CA ILE A 80 -7.70 7.10 -1.52
C ILE A 80 -9.20 6.86 -1.42
N GLN A 81 -9.97 7.93 -1.11
CA GLN A 81 -11.39 7.81 -0.77
C GLN A 81 -12.25 8.88 -1.43
N GLY A 82 -13.44 8.44 -1.87
CA GLY A 82 -14.53 9.30 -2.31
C GLY A 82 -14.28 10.06 -3.62
N PRO A 83 -15.15 11.01 -3.94
CA PRO A 83 -15.18 11.62 -5.28
C PRO A 83 -13.98 12.51 -5.60
N ARG A 84 -13.25 13.01 -4.60
CA ARG A 84 -12.04 13.81 -4.83
C ARG A 84 -10.88 12.99 -5.40
N CYS A 85 -10.86 11.70 -5.08
CA CYS A 85 -9.86 10.74 -5.54
C CYS A 85 -10.43 9.81 -6.60
N SER A 86 -11.43 10.26 -7.34
CA SER A 86 -12.03 9.56 -8.46
C SER A 86 -11.87 10.37 -9.74
N GLY A 87 -11.72 9.67 -10.85
CA GLY A 87 -11.61 10.27 -12.18
C GLY A 87 -12.81 9.96 -13.08
N THR A 88 -12.55 9.98 -14.36
CA THR A 88 -13.42 9.48 -15.43
C THR A 88 -12.68 8.43 -16.25
N ALA A 89 -13.35 7.79 -17.20
CA ALA A 89 -12.72 6.81 -18.08
C ALA A 89 -11.61 7.45 -18.94
N GLU A 90 -11.77 8.72 -19.32
CA GLU A 90 -10.83 9.50 -20.13
C GLU A 90 -9.73 10.18 -19.31
N GLN A 91 -10.03 10.47 -18.05
CA GLN A 91 -9.13 11.13 -17.09
C GLN A 91 -9.23 10.44 -15.73
N PRO A 92 -8.55 9.30 -15.52
CA PRO A 92 -8.54 8.64 -14.23
C PRO A 92 -7.79 9.46 -13.18
N PHE A 93 -8.14 9.26 -11.92
CA PHE A 93 -7.27 9.68 -10.82
C PHE A 93 -6.02 8.80 -10.80
N GLU A 94 -4.83 9.38 -10.70
CA GLU A 94 -3.59 8.62 -10.75
C GLU A 94 -2.72 8.83 -9.51
N LEU A 95 -2.16 7.73 -8.99
CA LEU A 95 -1.03 7.75 -8.06
C LEU A 95 0.17 7.10 -8.76
N ILE A 96 1.13 7.91 -9.17
CA ILE A 96 2.31 7.51 -9.94
C ILE A 96 3.50 7.44 -9.00
N GLY A 97 4.01 6.24 -8.78
CA GLY A 97 5.05 5.96 -7.80
C GLY A 97 6.47 6.26 -8.26
N ASN A 98 6.78 6.17 -9.55
CA ASN A 98 8.13 6.35 -10.10
C ASN A 98 9.20 5.49 -9.40
N GLY A 99 8.86 4.23 -9.06
CA GLY A 99 9.74 3.32 -8.35
C GLY A 99 9.94 3.65 -6.86
N CYS A 100 9.19 4.59 -6.30
CA CYS A 100 9.26 4.91 -4.88
C CYS A 100 8.84 3.74 -4.00
N VAL A 101 9.37 3.72 -2.78
CA VAL A 101 9.02 2.75 -1.75
C VAL A 101 8.05 3.38 -0.75
N LEU A 102 6.91 2.76 -0.55
CA LEU A 102 5.99 3.01 0.56
C LEU A 102 6.27 1.94 1.63
N ASP A 103 6.77 2.36 2.80
CA ASP A 103 7.32 1.49 3.82
C ASP A 103 6.58 1.65 5.16
N GLY A 104 5.93 0.58 5.60
CA GLY A 104 5.16 0.54 6.84
C GLY A 104 5.94 0.04 8.06
N ARG A 105 7.24 -0.24 7.92
CA ARG A 105 8.08 -0.78 9.00
C ARG A 105 8.38 0.27 10.05
N VAL A 106 8.57 -0.21 11.28
CA VAL A 106 9.09 0.57 12.41
C VAL A 106 10.27 -0.15 13.04
N PRO A 107 11.28 0.58 13.55
CA PRO A 107 12.43 -0.04 14.20
C PRO A 107 12.02 -0.70 15.52
N LEU A 108 12.76 -1.75 15.90
CA LEU A 108 12.67 -2.44 17.17
C LEU A 108 13.89 -2.17 18.08
N GLU A 109 14.72 -1.21 17.73
CA GLU A 109 15.95 -0.85 18.46
C GLU A 109 15.64 -0.46 19.92
N GLU A 110 14.63 0.38 20.14
CA GLU A 110 14.20 0.82 21.47
C GLU A 110 13.04 -0.02 22.05
N ALA A 111 12.72 -1.15 21.42
CA ALA A 111 11.62 -1.98 21.88
C ALA A 111 11.96 -2.67 23.20
N PRO A 112 10.99 -2.88 24.11
CA PRO A 112 11.23 -3.50 25.42
C PRO A 112 11.38 -5.02 25.26
N TRP A 113 12.54 -5.46 24.79
CA TRP A 113 12.86 -6.88 24.66
C TRP A 113 12.95 -7.55 26.02
N GLU A 114 12.28 -8.67 26.18
CA GLU A 114 12.30 -9.51 27.38
C GLU A 114 13.04 -10.82 27.04
N HIS A 115 13.92 -11.25 27.94
CA HIS A 115 14.50 -12.60 27.85
C HIS A 115 13.39 -13.64 28.07
N TYR A 116 13.28 -14.61 27.16
CA TYR A 116 12.28 -15.69 27.26
C TYR A 116 12.89 -17.00 27.78
N ARG A 117 13.79 -17.60 27.01
CA ARG A 117 14.55 -18.80 27.41
C ARG A 117 15.80 -18.98 26.55
N GLY A 118 16.88 -19.48 27.14
CA GLY A 118 18.16 -19.71 26.42
C GLY A 118 18.63 -18.40 25.74
N GLU A 119 18.77 -18.43 24.42
CA GLU A 119 19.14 -17.25 23.64
C GLU A 119 17.94 -16.61 22.94
N ILE A 120 16.70 -16.93 23.33
CA ILE A 120 15.50 -16.39 22.72
C ILE A 120 14.98 -15.21 23.55
N PHE A 121 14.73 -14.11 22.87
CA PHE A 121 14.09 -12.91 23.39
C PHE A 121 12.71 -12.74 22.77
N ARG A 122 11.84 -11.98 23.44
CA ARG A 122 10.52 -11.67 22.94
C ARG A 122 10.18 -10.19 23.10
N VAL A 123 9.33 -9.69 22.25
CA VAL A 123 8.77 -8.35 22.33
C VAL A 123 7.32 -8.36 21.87
N GLN A 124 6.47 -7.55 22.51
CA GLN A 124 5.10 -7.38 22.07
C GLN A 124 5.03 -6.20 21.08
N PRO A 125 4.76 -6.44 19.80
CA PRO A 125 4.61 -5.38 18.82
C PRO A 125 3.27 -4.65 19.00
N LYS A 126 3.15 -3.44 18.43
CA LYS A 126 1.90 -2.68 18.42
C LYS A 126 0.70 -3.48 17.86
N TYR A 127 0.92 -4.26 16.82
CA TYR A 127 -0.07 -5.16 16.23
C TYR A 127 0.34 -6.61 16.50
N MET A 128 -0.51 -7.33 17.22
CA MET A 128 -0.20 -8.67 17.74
C MET A 128 -0.45 -9.82 16.76
N SER A 129 -0.86 -9.54 15.52
CA SER A 129 -1.12 -10.52 14.47
C SER A 129 -0.44 -10.09 13.17
N PHE A 130 -0.38 -10.97 12.18
CA PHE A 130 0.12 -10.65 10.84
C PHE A 130 1.44 -9.89 10.79
N GLN A 131 2.39 -10.21 11.66
CA GLN A 131 3.69 -9.56 11.68
C GLN A 131 4.67 -10.12 10.65
N GLN A 132 5.59 -9.25 10.25
CA GLN A 132 6.85 -9.58 9.59
C GLN A 132 7.99 -8.93 10.39
N VAL A 133 9.13 -9.60 10.45
CA VAL A 133 10.35 -9.08 11.05
C VAL A 133 11.40 -8.96 9.96
N PHE A 134 12.21 -7.92 10.04
CA PHE A 134 13.25 -7.61 9.07
C PHE A 134 14.59 -7.41 9.78
N LEU A 135 15.65 -7.87 9.13
CA LEU A 135 17.05 -7.55 9.43
C LEU A 135 17.50 -6.53 8.37
N GLY A 136 17.58 -5.27 8.75
CA GLY A 136 17.76 -4.17 7.81
C GLY A 136 16.64 -4.16 6.74
N GLU A 137 17.03 -4.30 5.48
CA GLU A 137 16.10 -4.29 4.35
C GLU A 137 15.51 -5.67 4.01
N THR A 138 16.02 -6.75 4.62
CA THR A 138 15.68 -8.12 4.26
C THR A 138 14.71 -8.73 5.26
N PRO A 139 13.61 -9.37 4.82
CA PRO A 139 12.76 -10.14 5.71
C PRO A 139 13.53 -11.25 6.42
N ALA A 140 13.41 -11.33 7.75
CA ALA A 140 14.01 -12.39 8.55
C ALA A 140 13.25 -13.71 8.37
N VAL A 141 13.93 -14.84 8.57
CA VAL A 141 13.34 -16.18 8.39
C VAL A 141 12.33 -16.46 9.48
N ARG A 142 11.07 -16.65 9.10
CA ARG A 142 9.99 -16.99 10.02
C ARG A 142 9.90 -18.50 10.23
N ARG A 143 9.70 -18.90 11.50
CA ARG A 143 9.27 -20.25 11.88
C ARG A 143 7.84 -20.21 12.39
N TYR A 144 7.07 -21.24 12.09
CA TYR A 144 5.67 -21.35 12.52
C TYR A 144 5.56 -22.35 13.66
N SER A 145 4.79 -22.01 14.69
CA SER A 145 4.39 -22.98 15.73
C SER A 145 3.40 -23.97 15.15
N THR A 146 3.57 -25.24 15.48
CA THR A 146 2.66 -26.34 15.09
C THR A 146 1.91 -26.95 16.27
N ASP A 147 2.38 -26.69 17.49
CA ASP A 147 1.89 -27.28 18.74
C ASP A 147 1.47 -26.25 19.80
N GLY A 148 1.44 -24.96 19.41
CA GLY A 148 1.16 -23.87 20.33
C GLY A 148 2.34 -23.49 21.24
N LEU A 149 3.54 -23.98 20.94
CA LEU A 149 4.78 -23.63 21.65
C LEU A 149 5.71 -22.84 20.74
N VAL A 150 6.63 -22.09 21.33
CA VAL A 150 7.71 -21.43 20.58
C VAL A 150 8.59 -22.50 19.95
N PRO A 151 8.69 -22.57 18.61
CA PRO A 151 9.47 -23.57 17.93
C PRO A 151 10.96 -23.41 18.22
N GLU A 152 11.75 -24.42 17.86
CA GLU A 152 13.19 -24.29 17.86
C GLU A 152 13.61 -23.25 16.80
N LEU A 153 14.20 -22.15 17.25
CA LEU A 153 14.72 -21.08 16.39
C LEU A 153 16.24 -21.26 16.23
N LYS A 154 16.73 -21.18 14.99
CA LYS A 154 18.14 -20.98 14.71
C LYS A 154 18.50 -19.49 14.92
N PRO A 155 19.78 -19.14 15.01
CA PRO A 155 20.20 -17.73 15.03
C PRO A 155 19.58 -16.95 13.87
N LEU A 156 19.07 -15.74 14.15
CA LEU A 156 18.39 -14.81 13.23
C LEU A 156 17.03 -15.27 12.71
N GLU A 157 16.48 -16.35 13.28
CA GLU A 157 15.11 -16.76 13.02
C GLU A 157 14.15 -16.17 14.05
N TRP A 158 12.88 -16.09 13.66
CA TRP A 158 11.82 -15.57 14.51
C TRP A 158 10.51 -16.34 14.37
N CYS A 159 9.64 -16.21 15.36
CA CYS A 159 8.24 -16.62 15.24
C CYS A 159 7.30 -15.61 15.87
N LEU A 160 6.03 -15.67 15.47
CA LEU A 160 4.93 -14.96 16.12
C LEU A 160 4.06 -15.97 16.86
N LEU A 161 3.91 -15.79 18.16
CA LEU A 161 3.07 -16.67 19.00
C LEU A 161 2.45 -15.82 20.11
N ASP A 162 1.16 -16.01 20.39
CA ASP A 162 0.40 -15.35 21.45
C ASP A 162 0.59 -13.81 21.50
N GLY A 163 0.72 -13.21 20.30
CA GLY A 163 0.90 -11.77 20.15
C GLY A 163 2.31 -11.25 20.41
N TYR A 164 3.28 -12.13 20.62
CA TYR A 164 4.69 -11.78 20.79
C TYR A 164 5.51 -12.19 19.58
N ILE A 165 6.47 -11.35 19.21
CA ILE A 165 7.58 -11.70 18.34
C ILE A 165 8.66 -12.34 19.21
N TYR A 166 9.05 -13.56 18.89
CA TYR A 166 10.19 -14.28 19.48
C TYR A 166 11.32 -14.24 18.46
N PHE A 167 12.48 -13.82 18.86
CA PHE A 167 13.67 -13.71 18.02
C PHE A 167 14.87 -14.34 18.72
N ARG A 168 15.67 -15.09 17.97
CA ARG A 168 16.92 -15.64 18.46
C ARG A 168 18.11 -14.89 17.83
N PRO A 169 18.83 -14.05 18.57
CA PRO A 169 20.10 -13.50 18.12
C PRO A 169 21.19 -14.57 17.93
N GLU A 170 22.31 -14.16 17.40
CA GLU A 170 23.52 -15.00 17.43
C GLU A 170 24.04 -15.15 18.86
N PRO A 171 24.80 -16.25 19.16
CA PRO A 171 25.35 -16.46 20.49
C PRO A 171 26.12 -15.25 21.03
N GLY A 172 25.78 -14.87 22.27
CA GLY A 172 26.42 -13.75 22.96
C GLY A 172 26.00 -12.33 22.50
N ARG A 173 24.99 -12.23 21.62
CA ARG A 173 24.45 -10.95 21.16
C ARG A 173 23.03 -10.72 21.69
N LEU A 174 22.62 -9.45 21.74
CA LEU A 174 21.27 -9.02 22.12
C LEU A 174 20.49 -8.54 20.89
N PRO A 175 19.14 -8.58 20.91
CA PRO A 175 18.32 -8.08 19.79
C PRO A 175 18.65 -6.65 19.38
N GLU A 176 18.97 -5.78 20.34
CA GLU A 176 19.30 -4.37 20.13
C GLU A 176 20.60 -4.15 19.34
N SER A 177 21.42 -5.19 19.18
CA SER A 177 22.62 -5.14 18.37
C SER A 177 22.39 -5.33 16.87
N TYR A 178 21.12 -5.51 16.46
CA TYR A 178 20.72 -5.68 15.07
C TYR A 178 19.78 -4.56 14.63
N ASP A 179 19.84 -4.22 13.37
CA ASP A 179 18.91 -3.30 12.70
C ASP A 179 17.58 -4.02 12.44
N LEU A 180 16.81 -4.23 13.52
CA LEU A 180 15.55 -4.96 13.49
C LEU A 180 14.36 -4.03 13.26
N TYR A 181 13.46 -4.45 12.37
CA TYR A 181 12.17 -3.79 12.13
C TYR A 181 11.01 -4.78 12.22
N CYS A 182 9.81 -4.26 12.49
CA CYS A 182 8.57 -5.00 12.33
C CYS A 182 7.50 -4.15 11.64
N CYS A 183 6.35 -4.75 11.30
CA CYS A 183 5.22 -4.02 10.74
C CYS A 183 4.63 -3.06 11.76
N GLY A 184 4.74 -1.76 11.51
CA GLY A 184 4.28 -0.70 12.42
C GLY A 184 3.09 0.12 11.92
N ALA A 185 2.80 0.07 10.63
CA ALA A 185 1.66 0.70 9.99
C ALA A 185 0.64 -0.34 9.50
N LYS A 186 -0.66 0.00 9.47
CA LYS A 186 -1.73 -1.00 9.29
C LYS A 186 -1.84 -1.48 7.85
N THR A 187 -2.02 -0.60 6.89
CA THR A 187 -2.21 -0.88 5.45
C THR A 187 -1.49 0.16 4.62
N GLY A 188 -0.84 -0.26 3.55
CA GLY A 188 -0.09 0.66 2.70
C GLY A 188 -1.02 1.60 1.95
N ILE A 189 -1.80 1.09 1.04
CA ILE A 189 -2.77 1.85 0.26
C ILE A 189 -4.16 1.26 0.48
N THR A 190 -5.09 2.08 0.94
CA THR A 190 -6.50 1.73 1.05
C THR A 190 -7.30 2.50 0.01
N LEU A 191 -8.07 1.78 -0.80
CA LEU A 191 -9.04 2.31 -1.75
C LEU A 191 -10.44 2.05 -1.19
N TYR A 192 -11.28 3.08 -1.14
CA TYR A 192 -12.65 2.95 -0.63
C TYR A 192 -13.60 3.92 -1.34
N ASN A 193 -14.68 3.39 -1.91
CA ASN A 193 -15.70 4.17 -2.59
C ASN A 193 -15.13 5.15 -3.64
N VAL A 194 -14.32 4.61 -4.55
CA VAL A 194 -13.68 5.34 -5.65
C VAL A 194 -13.90 4.65 -6.98
N HIS A 195 -13.72 5.40 -8.05
CA HIS A 195 -13.82 4.89 -9.41
C HIS A 195 -12.85 5.60 -10.36
N ASP A 196 -12.48 4.92 -11.44
CA ASP A 196 -11.55 5.41 -12.45
C ASP A 196 -10.24 5.87 -11.80
N VAL A 197 -9.54 4.90 -11.19
CA VAL A 197 -8.29 5.11 -10.44
C VAL A 197 -7.19 4.27 -11.06
N VAL A 198 -6.00 4.84 -11.19
CA VAL A 198 -4.79 4.10 -11.56
C VAL A 198 -3.74 4.28 -10.46
N ILE A 199 -3.15 3.17 -10.00
CA ILE A 199 -1.97 3.17 -9.14
C ILE A 199 -0.86 2.49 -9.90
N SER A 200 0.28 3.14 -10.05
CA SER A 200 1.36 2.60 -10.86
C SER A 200 2.75 2.79 -10.26
N ASP A 201 3.63 1.84 -10.59
CA ASP A 201 5.08 1.90 -10.39
C ASP A 201 5.50 2.23 -8.94
N LEU A 202 5.03 1.42 -7.99
CA LEU A 202 5.30 1.53 -6.55
C LEU A 202 5.84 0.23 -5.97
N VAL A 203 6.70 0.35 -4.97
CA VAL A 203 7.01 -0.75 -4.03
C VAL A 203 6.27 -0.48 -2.73
N VAL A 204 5.45 -1.44 -2.26
CA VAL A 204 4.65 -1.32 -1.03
C VAL A 204 5.00 -2.47 -0.11
N ARG A 205 5.59 -2.17 1.07
CA ARG A 205 6.13 -3.23 1.94
C ARG A 205 6.01 -2.93 3.43
N GLY A 206 6.07 -4.00 4.23
CA GLY A 206 6.22 -3.90 5.68
C GLY A 206 4.97 -3.42 6.41
N PHE A 207 3.79 -3.53 5.82
CA PHE A 207 2.52 -3.20 6.46
C PHE A 207 1.95 -4.40 7.21
N HIS A 208 1.28 -4.12 8.33
CA HIS A 208 0.70 -5.14 9.21
C HIS A 208 -0.36 -6.01 8.51
N LEU A 209 -1.25 -5.40 7.73
CA LEU A 209 -2.25 -6.12 6.95
C LEU A 209 -1.80 -6.24 5.50
N ASP A 210 -2.30 -5.40 4.65
CA ASP A 210 -2.13 -5.50 3.21
C ASP A 210 -1.25 -4.37 2.68
N GLY A 211 -0.49 -4.67 1.64
CA GLY A 211 0.19 -3.60 0.92
C GLY A 211 -0.83 -2.72 0.19
N VAL A 212 -1.69 -3.30 -0.63
CA VAL A 212 -2.78 -2.60 -1.31
C VAL A 212 -4.11 -3.28 -1.01
N ASN A 213 -5.08 -2.52 -0.50
CA ASN A 213 -6.41 -3.00 -0.14
C ASN A 213 -7.49 -2.19 -0.87
N ALA A 214 -8.12 -2.79 -1.87
CA ALA A 214 -9.36 -2.31 -2.47
C ALA A 214 -10.53 -2.78 -1.61
N HIS A 215 -10.84 -2.01 -0.56
CA HIS A 215 -11.66 -2.44 0.56
C HIS A 215 -13.12 -2.65 0.18
N ASP A 216 -13.79 -1.63 -0.40
CA ASP A 216 -15.17 -1.76 -0.86
C ASP A 216 -15.54 -0.67 -1.88
N ASN A 217 -16.49 -1.02 -2.77
CA ASN A 217 -17.05 -0.13 -3.78
C ASN A 217 -15.99 0.59 -4.65
N VAL A 218 -14.92 -0.12 -4.97
CA VAL A 218 -13.85 0.34 -5.88
C VAL A 218 -14.18 -0.15 -7.30
N ARG A 219 -14.22 0.75 -8.28
CA ARG A 219 -14.67 0.42 -9.63
C ARG A 219 -13.74 0.97 -10.70
N ARG A 220 -13.58 0.24 -11.82
CA ARG A 220 -12.71 0.65 -12.94
C ARG A 220 -11.37 1.18 -12.42
N THR A 221 -10.71 0.33 -11.63
CA THR A 221 -9.46 0.66 -10.97
C THR A 221 -8.40 -0.30 -11.44
N ASP A 222 -7.28 0.26 -11.85
CA ASP A 222 -6.13 -0.45 -12.35
C ASP A 222 -4.94 -0.27 -11.42
N ILE A 223 -4.28 -1.37 -11.08
CA ILE A 223 -3.03 -1.41 -10.33
C ILE A 223 -1.98 -2.01 -11.27
N ILE A 224 -0.98 -1.22 -11.65
CA ILE A 224 -0.06 -1.55 -12.75
C ILE A 224 1.39 -1.47 -12.27
N GLY A 225 2.18 -2.53 -12.49
CA GLY A 225 3.60 -2.52 -12.18
C GLY A 225 3.94 -2.29 -10.70
N VAL A 226 3.01 -2.62 -9.79
CA VAL A 226 3.22 -2.47 -8.34
C VAL A 226 3.84 -3.73 -7.77
N ASN A 227 4.90 -3.58 -6.97
CA ASN A 227 5.46 -4.66 -6.15
C ASN A 227 4.96 -4.54 -4.71
N SER A 228 4.09 -5.45 -4.29
CA SER A 228 3.53 -5.47 -2.93
C SER A 228 4.07 -6.66 -2.14
N SER A 229 5.14 -6.45 -1.35
CA SER A 229 5.93 -7.54 -0.76
C SER A 229 6.15 -7.39 0.74
N ALA A 230 6.39 -8.53 1.40
CA ALA A 230 6.72 -8.60 2.82
C ALA A 230 5.72 -7.84 3.73
N ASN A 231 4.44 -7.89 3.40
CA ASN A 231 3.37 -7.39 4.25
C ASN A 231 2.85 -8.53 5.16
N GLY A 232 2.30 -8.19 6.30
CA GLY A 232 1.93 -9.16 7.31
C GLY A 232 0.78 -10.08 6.90
N ARG A 233 -0.23 -9.60 6.17
CA ARG A 233 -1.35 -10.39 5.68
C ARG A 233 -1.24 -10.67 4.18
N SER A 234 -1.48 -9.68 3.34
CA SER A 234 -1.51 -9.89 1.89
C SER A 234 -0.75 -8.81 1.12
N GLY A 235 -0.24 -9.17 -0.07
CA GLY A 235 0.26 -8.17 -1.00
C GLY A 235 -0.88 -7.31 -1.52
N PHE A 236 -1.86 -7.94 -2.14
CA PHE A 236 -3.07 -7.30 -2.66
C PHE A 236 -4.31 -7.95 -2.04
N SER A 237 -5.26 -7.13 -1.60
CA SER A 237 -6.57 -7.57 -1.12
C SER A 237 -7.68 -6.83 -1.85
N VAL A 238 -8.68 -7.56 -2.37
CA VAL A 238 -9.84 -6.99 -3.08
C VAL A 238 -11.11 -7.51 -2.43
N GLY A 239 -11.84 -6.62 -1.77
CA GLY A 239 -12.99 -6.97 -0.95
C GLY A 239 -14.29 -6.27 -1.36
N GLY A 240 -15.35 -6.53 -0.59
CA GLY A 240 -16.67 -5.93 -0.76
C GLY A 240 -17.26 -6.16 -2.14
N ALA A 241 -17.75 -5.10 -2.78
CA ALA A 241 -18.29 -5.10 -4.15
C ALA A 241 -17.30 -4.50 -5.17
N SER A 242 -15.99 -4.56 -4.87
CA SER A 242 -14.94 -3.94 -5.68
C SER A 242 -14.70 -4.68 -7.01
N ARG A 243 -14.29 -3.92 -8.04
CA ARG A 243 -13.89 -4.42 -9.36
C ARG A 243 -12.57 -3.79 -9.74
N VAL A 244 -11.50 -4.60 -9.69
CA VAL A 244 -10.12 -4.15 -9.83
C VAL A 244 -9.40 -4.99 -10.86
N ARG A 245 -8.54 -4.37 -11.65
CA ARG A 245 -7.57 -5.02 -12.51
C ARG A 245 -6.17 -4.84 -11.90
N ILE A 246 -5.43 -5.94 -11.81
CA ILE A 246 -4.02 -5.98 -11.43
C ILE A 246 -3.24 -6.43 -12.66
N GLU A 247 -2.27 -5.64 -13.09
CA GLU A 247 -1.52 -5.86 -14.33
C GLU A 247 -0.03 -5.71 -14.09
N ASP A 248 0.75 -6.71 -14.53
CA ASP A 248 2.21 -6.74 -14.43
C ASP A 248 2.76 -6.43 -13.02
N CYS A 249 2.00 -6.80 -11.99
CA CYS A 249 2.37 -6.61 -10.60
C CYS A 249 3.15 -7.80 -10.04
N ALA A 250 3.84 -7.57 -8.92
CA ALA A 250 4.53 -8.63 -8.20
C ALA A 250 4.10 -8.64 -6.71
N ALA A 251 4.08 -9.84 -6.12
CA ALA A 251 3.94 -10.00 -4.69
C ALA A 251 4.73 -11.21 -4.20
N ALA A 252 5.50 -11.02 -3.14
CA ALA A 252 6.35 -12.05 -2.53
C ALA A 252 6.52 -11.79 -1.03
N GLY A 253 6.80 -12.83 -0.26
CA GLY A 253 7.14 -12.67 1.15
C GLY A 253 5.98 -12.22 2.04
N ASN A 254 4.75 -12.14 1.55
CA ASN A 254 3.59 -11.77 2.36
C ASN A 254 3.18 -12.93 3.29
N GLY A 255 2.60 -12.61 4.44
CA GLY A 255 2.45 -13.57 5.52
C GLY A 255 1.27 -14.55 5.40
N ALA A 256 0.21 -14.22 4.65
CA ALA A 256 -0.99 -15.05 4.53
C ALA A 256 -1.46 -15.29 3.08
N ALA A 257 -1.24 -14.34 2.17
CA ALA A 257 -1.54 -14.49 0.74
C ALA A 257 -0.71 -13.52 -0.09
N GLN A 258 -0.41 -13.85 -1.35
CA GLN A 258 0.11 -12.84 -2.26
C GLN A 258 -1.04 -11.97 -2.77
N VAL A 259 -2.14 -12.61 -3.16
CA VAL A 259 -3.39 -11.97 -3.57
C VAL A 259 -4.55 -12.58 -2.79
N ARG A 260 -5.48 -11.76 -2.32
CA ARG A 260 -6.69 -12.17 -1.62
C ARG A 260 -7.93 -11.56 -2.25
N THR A 261 -9.01 -12.33 -2.35
CA THR A 261 -10.34 -11.81 -2.73
C THR A 261 -11.37 -12.18 -1.69
N GLU A 262 -12.26 -11.26 -1.39
CA GLU A 262 -13.33 -11.40 -0.38
C GLU A 262 -14.66 -10.85 -0.90
N GLY A 263 -15.77 -11.30 -0.30
CA GLY A 263 -17.11 -10.76 -0.56
C GLY A 263 -17.62 -11.04 -1.98
N PHE A 264 -18.11 -10.01 -2.66
CA PHE A 264 -18.62 -10.05 -4.02
C PHE A 264 -17.69 -9.36 -5.04
N SER A 265 -16.42 -9.29 -4.71
CA SER A 265 -15.42 -8.62 -5.53
C SER A 265 -15.18 -9.33 -6.87
N ILE A 266 -14.70 -8.57 -7.87
CA ILE A 266 -14.22 -9.10 -9.14
C ILE A 266 -12.80 -8.60 -9.33
N LEU A 267 -11.87 -9.54 -9.39
CA LEU A 267 -10.48 -9.28 -9.65
C LEU A 267 -10.08 -9.82 -11.03
N GLN A 268 -9.52 -8.96 -11.86
CA GLN A 268 -8.90 -9.36 -13.11
C GLN A 268 -7.38 -9.34 -12.94
N LEU A 269 -6.73 -10.49 -13.13
CA LEU A 269 -5.26 -10.63 -13.11
C LEU A 269 -4.74 -10.74 -14.54
N ASN A 270 -3.88 -9.82 -14.93
CA ASN A 270 -3.24 -9.76 -16.23
C ASN A 270 -1.71 -9.79 -16.06
N GLY A 271 -1.08 -10.93 -16.27
CA GLY A 271 0.36 -11.07 -16.03
C GLY A 271 0.73 -10.98 -14.54
N GLY A 272 2.01 -10.68 -14.29
CA GLY A 272 2.54 -10.52 -12.95
C GLY A 272 3.20 -11.78 -12.37
N ASN A 273 3.84 -11.61 -11.22
CA ASN A 273 4.53 -12.68 -10.48
C ASN A 273 4.08 -12.70 -9.02
N PHE A 274 3.38 -13.76 -8.62
CA PHE A 274 2.86 -13.97 -7.26
C PHE A 274 3.52 -15.20 -6.65
N ASP A 275 4.66 -14.98 -5.95
CA ASP A 275 5.53 -16.03 -5.44
C ASP A 275 4.87 -16.79 -4.27
N PRO A 276 4.58 -18.10 -4.41
CA PRO A 276 3.92 -18.89 -3.37
C PRO A 276 4.87 -19.37 -2.25
N ALA A 277 6.14 -18.98 -2.26
CA ALA A 277 7.12 -19.54 -1.33
C ALA A 277 6.81 -19.21 0.15
N SER A 278 6.23 -18.05 0.46
CA SER A 278 5.90 -17.65 1.83
C SER A 278 4.44 -17.87 2.21
N ALA A 279 3.53 -17.73 1.24
CA ALA A 279 2.08 -17.86 1.41
C ALA A 279 1.43 -18.15 0.05
N PRO A 280 0.20 -18.70 -0.01
CA PRO A 280 -0.46 -19.02 -1.28
C PRO A 280 -0.49 -17.81 -2.25
N ALA A 281 -0.26 -18.07 -3.54
CA ALA A 281 -0.33 -17.06 -4.56
C ALA A 281 -1.70 -16.38 -4.61
N LEU A 282 -2.78 -17.15 -4.39
CA LEU A 282 -4.15 -16.66 -4.35
C LEU A 282 -4.92 -17.32 -3.20
N VAL A 283 -5.57 -16.52 -2.36
CA VAL A 283 -6.58 -16.94 -1.39
C VAL A 283 -7.92 -16.33 -1.79
N GLN A 284 -8.91 -17.17 -2.06
CA GLN A 284 -10.24 -16.73 -2.47
C GLN A 284 -11.26 -17.09 -1.38
N GLU A 285 -11.62 -16.09 -0.58
CA GLU A 285 -12.64 -16.18 0.49
C GLU A 285 -13.97 -15.57 0.05
N GLY A 286 -14.16 -15.45 -1.25
CA GLY A 286 -15.30 -14.88 -1.95
C GLY A 286 -14.85 -14.18 -3.22
N GLY A 287 -15.81 -13.54 -3.89
CA GLY A 287 -15.54 -12.86 -5.14
C GLY A 287 -15.24 -13.78 -6.33
N ARG A 288 -14.83 -13.19 -7.41
CA ARG A 288 -14.49 -13.88 -8.66
C ARG A 288 -13.13 -13.40 -9.18
N VAL A 289 -12.26 -14.33 -9.50
CA VAL A 289 -10.97 -14.04 -10.15
C VAL A 289 -11.06 -14.43 -11.62
N VAL A 290 -10.62 -13.53 -12.49
CA VAL A 290 -10.52 -13.72 -13.93
C VAL A 290 -9.06 -13.51 -14.33
N THR A 291 -8.42 -14.56 -14.83
CA THR A 291 -7.06 -14.45 -15.36
C THR A 291 -7.10 -14.29 -16.87
N ARG A 292 -6.38 -13.32 -17.40
CA ARG A 292 -6.07 -13.26 -18.84
C ARG A 292 -4.64 -13.70 -19.03
N ASN A 293 -4.46 -14.77 -19.81
CA ASN A 293 -3.13 -15.19 -20.21
C ASN A 293 -2.69 -14.29 -21.38
N PRO A 294 -1.51 -13.66 -21.36
CA PRO A 294 -1.04 -12.82 -22.45
C PRO A 294 -0.71 -13.60 -23.75
N ALA A 295 -0.80 -14.93 -23.75
CA ALA A 295 -0.48 -15.83 -24.88
C ALA A 295 -1.63 -15.99 -25.90
N GLY A 296 -2.48 -14.98 -26.08
CA GLY A 296 -3.58 -14.98 -27.05
C GLY A 296 -3.61 -13.69 -27.87
N ARG A 297 -2.56 -13.40 -28.62
CA ARG A 297 -2.60 -12.52 -29.81
C ARG A 297 -2.21 -13.30 -31.02
#